data_377e20f8166b3f51c8f03b0a3e2642f2
#
_entry.id   377e20f8166b3f51c8f03b0a3e2642f2
#
_cell.length_a   1.000
_cell.length_b   1.000
_cell.length_c   1.000
_cell.angle_alpha   90.00
_cell.angle_beta   90.00
_cell.angle_gamma   90.00
#
_symmetry.space_group_name_H-M   'P 1'
#
loop_
_entity.id
_entity.type
_entity.pdbx_description
1 polymer ?
#
loop_
_entity_poly.entity_id
_entity_poly.type
_entity_poly.pdbx_seq_one_letter_code
_entity_poly.pdbx_strand_id
1 'polypeptide(L)'
;MDSLYSKLVLLSRKKYLYIDFKIPDNLSSRIYIIFIYTSFILINLKGKSEKAKILSQDIFDSMFKQIEIHLREIGMGDVSINKKMKKLIKLFYNILLKCENFENIKETEIKVLFKELFYSNSEGLNAEL
;
A
#
# COMPACT_ATOMS: atom_id res chain seq x y z
N MET A 1 -8.62 -14.49 2.44
CA MET A 1 -7.67 -13.36 2.32
C MET A 1 -7.39 -13.03 0.86
N ASP A 2 -7.24 -14.04 0.01
CA ASP A 2 -6.98 -13.79 -1.42
C ASP A 2 -8.12 -13.03 -2.09
N SER A 3 -9.37 -13.27 -1.70
CA SER A 3 -10.52 -12.52 -2.23
C SER A 3 -10.50 -11.05 -1.82
N LEU A 4 -10.03 -10.75 -0.60
CA LEU A 4 -9.86 -9.37 -0.16
C LEU A 4 -8.77 -8.69 -0.97
N TYR A 5 -7.62 -9.35 -1.15
CA TYR A 5 -6.52 -8.80 -1.94
C TYR A 5 -6.98 -8.53 -3.38
N SER A 6 -7.72 -9.45 -3.98
CA SER A 6 -8.27 -9.27 -5.33
C SER A 6 -9.16 -8.03 -5.42
N LYS A 7 -10.00 -7.79 -4.40
CA LYS A 7 -10.84 -6.59 -4.34
C LYS A 7 -9.99 -5.33 -4.21
N LEU A 8 -8.92 -5.37 -3.41
CA LEU A 8 -8.00 -4.24 -3.28
C LEU A 8 -7.30 -3.93 -4.60
N VAL A 9 -6.90 -4.97 -5.34
CA VAL A 9 -6.30 -4.79 -6.67
C VAL A 9 -7.29 -4.12 -7.61
N LEU A 10 -8.55 -4.56 -7.62
CA LEU A 10 -9.58 -3.94 -8.46
C LEU A 10 -9.80 -2.47 -8.09
N LEU A 11 -9.84 -2.15 -6.79
CA LEU A 11 -9.98 -0.77 -6.33
C LEU A 11 -8.78 0.08 -6.76
N SER A 12 -7.57 -0.49 -6.74
CA SER A 12 -6.37 0.24 -7.15
C SER A 12 -6.31 0.51 -8.65
N ARG A 13 -7.14 -0.17 -9.44
CA ARG A 13 -7.20 -0.03 -10.89
C ARG A 13 -8.33 0.87 -11.37
N LYS A 14 -9.06 1.53 -10.48
CA LYS A 14 -10.15 2.44 -10.87
C LYS A 14 -9.61 3.58 -11.72
N LYS A 15 -10.22 3.77 -12.88
CA LYS A 15 -9.76 4.76 -13.86
C LYS A 15 -9.70 6.18 -13.32
N TYR A 16 -10.64 6.56 -12.44
CA TYR A 16 -10.67 7.92 -11.92
C TYR A 16 -9.39 8.26 -11.15
N LEU A 17 -8.72 7.29 -10.53
CA LEU A 17 -7.46 7.52 -9.82
C LEU A 17 -6.37 8.01 -10.77
N TYR A 18 -6.34 7.50 -11.98
CA TYR A 18 -5.28 7.79 -12.94
C TYR A 18 -5.65 8.93 -13.88
N ILE A 19 -6.92 9.09 -14.21
CA ILE A 19 -7.42 10.13 -15.10
C ILE A 19 -7.72 11.41 -14.34
N ASP A 20 -8.57 11.35 -13.32
CA ASP A 20 -9.04 12.53 -12.58
C ASP A 20 -8.00 13.06 -11.60
N PHE A 21 -7.37 12.17 -10.85
CA PHE A 21 -6.35 12.55 -9.87
C PHE A 21 -4.93 12.55 -10.44
N LYS A 22 -4.76 12.10 -11.69
CA LYS A 22 -3.47 12.08 -12.40
C LYS A 22 -2.39 11.30 -11.65
N ILE A 23 -2.77 10.25 -10.93
CA ILE A 23 -1.82 9.35 -10.30
C ILE A 23 -1.11 8.56 -11.40
N PRO A 24 0.24 8.44 -11.36
CA PRO A 24 0.95 7.64 -12.36
C PRO A 24 0.46 6.20 -12.37
N ASP A 25 0.13 5.66 -13.55
CA ASP A 25 -0.35 4.29 -13.69
C ASP A 25 0.84 3.33 -13.78
N ASN A 26 1.37 2.95 -12.63
CA ASN A 26 2.50 2.03 -12.53
C ASN A 26 2.33 1.13 -11.31
N LEU A 27 3.19 0.13 -11.18
CA LEU A 27 3.12 -0.84 -10.10
C LEU A 27 3.26 -0.18 -8.72
N SER A 28 4.17 0.78 -8.59
CA SER A 28 4.38 1.48 -7.32
C SER A 28 3.11 2.16 -6.84
N SER A 29 2.44 2.90 -7.72
CA SER A 29 1.20 3.61 -7.38
C SER A 29 0.11 2.63 -6.96
N ARG A 30 -0.02 1.51 -7.66
CA ARG A 30 -1.01 0.49 -7.32
C ARG A 30 -0.76 -0.11 -5.94
N ILE A 31 0.49 -0.40 -5.62
CA ILE A 31 0.87 -0.91 -4.30
C ILE A 31 0.56 0.13 -3.22
N TYR A 32 0.88 1.39 -3.45
CA TYR A 32 0.61 2.46 -2.47
C TYR A 32 -0.88 2.65 -2.22
N ILE A 33 -1.70 2.57 -3.27
CA ILE A 33 -3.16 2.64 -3.12
C ILE A 33 -3.67 1.46 -2.29
N ILE A 34 -3.17 0.26 -2.55
CA ILE A 34 -3.50 -0.93 -1.76
C ILE A 34 -3.12 -0.72 -0.29
N PHE A 35 -1.94 -0.15 -0.04
CA PHE A 35 -1.47 0.15 1.32
C PHE A 35 -2.40 1.13 2.04
N ILE A 36 -2.88 2.16 1.36
CA ILE A 36 -3.80 3.15 1.94
C ILE A 36 -5.13 2.48 2.31
N TYR A 37 -5.73 1.72 1.41
CA TYR A 37 -6.97 1.01 1.70
C TYR A 37 -6.80 0.02 2.85
N THR A 38 -5.71 -0.76 2.83
CA THR A 38 -5.42 -1.74 3.88
C THR A 38 -5.23 -1.05 5.23
N SER A 39 -4.53 0.09 5.25
CA SER A 39 -4.31 0.85 6.48
C SER A 39 -5.64 1.25 7.13
N PHE A 40 -6.59 1.75 6.36
CA PHE A 40 -7.90 2.12 6.90
C PHE A 40 -8.69 0.90 7.39
N ILE A 41 -8.56 -0.24 6.72
CA ILE A 41 -9.18 -1.48 7.18
C ILE A 41 -8.60 -1.90 8.54
N LEU A 42 -7.27 -1.89 8.68
CA LEU A 42 -6.61 -2.26 9.92
C LEU A 42 -6.95 -1.31 11.07
N ILE A 43 -7.05 -0.02 10.78
CA ILE A 43 -7.45 0.99 11.77
C ILE A 43 -8.86 0.70 12.29
N ASN A 44 -9.78 0.35 11.40
CA ASN A 44 -11.15 0.02 11.79
C ASN A 44 -11.24 -1.26 12.62
N LEU A 45 -10.29 -2.18 12.46
CA LEU A 45 -10.26 -3.42 13.23
C LEU A 45 -9.56 -3.28 14.59
N LYS A 46 -8.77 -2.22 14.76
CA LYS A 46 -7.96 -2.02 15.95
C LYS A 46 -8.83 -1.90 17.21
N GLY A 47 -8.49 -2.70 18.21
CA GLY A 47 -9.17 -2.63 19.51
C GLY A 47 -10.58 -3.21 19.56
N LYS A 48 -11.03 -3.85 18.49
CA LYS A 48 -12.41 -4.37 18.43
C LYS A 48 -12.58 -5.69 19.17
N SER A 49 -11.67 -6.66 18.97
CA SER A 49 -11.74 -7.98 19.60
C SER A 49 -10.48 -8.77 19.31
N GLU A 50 -10.35 -9.94 19.94
CA GLU A 50 -9.27 -10.87 19.61
C GLU A 50 -9.40 -11.41 18.19
N LYS A 51 -10.64 -11.67 17.73
CA LYS A 51 -10.88 -12.10 16.35
C LYS A 51 -10.43 -11.03 15.36
N ALA A 52 -10.71 -9.76 15.65
CA ALA A 52 -10.30 -8.64 14.80
C ALA A 52 -8.78 -8.52 14.76
N LYS A 53 -8.11 -8.77 15.88
CA LYS A 53 -6.65 -8.76 15.94
C LYS A 53 -6.03 -9.84 15.06
N ILE A 54 -6.58 -11.06 15.13
CA ILE A 54 -6.13 -12.18 14.31
C ILE A 54 -6.38 -11.87 12.84
N LEU A 55 -7.55 -11.32 12.52
CA LEU A 55 -7.90 -10.94 11.15
C LEU A 55 -6.94 -9.87 10.61
N SER A 56 -6.59 -8.88 11.44
CA SER A 56 -5.63 -7.85 11.06
C SER A 56 -4.29 -8.44 10.68
N GLN A 57 -3.78 -9.39 11.47
CA GLN A 57 -2.52 -10.06 11.18
C GLN A 57 -2.60 -10.87 9.90
N ASP A 58 -3.71 -11.59 9.70
CA ASP A 58 -3.93 -12.37 8.47
C ASP A 58 -3.97 -11.48 7.23
N ILE A 59 -4.63 -10.33 7.32
CA ILE A 59 -4.70 -9.36 6.22
C ILE A 59 -3.30 -8.86 5.87
N PHE A 60 -2.52 -8.48 6.88
CA PHE A 60 -1.15 -8.01 6.70
C PHE A 60 -0.29 -9.09 6.02
N ASP A 61 -0.30 -10.30 6.57
CA ASP A 61 0.52 -11.40 6.06
C ASP A 61 0.13 -11.78 4.63
N SER A 62 -1.16 -11.85 4.35
CA SER A 62 -1.68 -12.19 3.03
C SER A 62 -1.31 -11.13 2.00
N MET A 63 -1.45 -9.87 2.35
CA MET A 63 -1.10 -8.76 1.45
C MET A 63 0.37 -8.83 1.03
N PHE A 64 1.28 -8.96 1.99
CA PHE A 64 2.70 -9.00 1.67
C PHE A 64 3.10 -10.28 0.95
N LYS A 65 2.47 -11.41 1.27
CA LYS A 65 2.69 -12.65 0.52
C LYS A 65 2.28 -12.51 -0.94
N GLN A 66 1.13 -11.89 -1.21
CA GLN A 66 0.66 -11.67 -2.58
C GLN A 66 1.55 -10.70 -3.35
N ILE A 67 2.04 -9.66 -2.69
CA ILE A 67 3.00 -8.73 -3.31
C ILE A 67 4.29 -9.47 -3.67
N GLU A 68 4.81 -10.31 -2.76
CA GLU A 68 6.01 -11.09 -3.03
C GLU A 68 5.82 -12.01 -4.24
N ILE A 69 4.69 -12.72 -4.30
CA ILE A 69 4.36 -13.59 -5.43
C ILE A 69 4.35 -12.78 -6.73
N HIS A 70 3.75 -11.60 -6.71
CA HIS A 70 3.69 -10.73 -7.88
C HIS A 70 5.09 -10.30 -8.33
N LEU A 71 5.96 -9.92 -7.40
CA LEU A 71 7.33 -9.54 -7.73
C LEU A 71 8.11 -10.69 -8.34
N ARG A 72 7.88 -11.92 -7.89
CA ARG A 72 8.50 -13.11 -8.48
C ARG A 72 7.97 -13.36 -9.90
N GLU A 73 6.68 -13.18 -10.11
CA GLU A 73 6.06 -13.36 -11.42
C GLU A 73 6.61 -12.39 -12.46
N ILE A 74 6.97 -11.17 -12.08
CA ILE A 74 7.56 -10.21 -13.02
C ILE A 74 9.07 -10.41 -13.22
N GLY A 75 9.63 -11.48 -12.63
CA GLY A 75 11.01 -11.89 -12.89
C GLY A 75 12.05 -11.35 -11.92
N MET A 76 11.65 -10.78 -10.81
CA MET A 76 12.60 -10.27 -9.82
C MET A 76 13.30 -11.40 -9.07
N GLY A 77 14.62 -11.34 -8.92
CA GLY A 77 15.41 -12.34 -8.22
C GLY A 77 15.31 -12.23 -6.70
N ASP A 78 15.69 -13.32 -5.99
CA ASP A 78 15.53 -13.41 -4.53
C ASP A 78 16.19 -12.25 -3.75
N VAL A 79 17.40 -11.86 -4.12
CA VAL A 79 18.10 -10.78 -3.41
C VAL A 79 17.35 -9.45 -3.58
N SER A 80 16.91 -9.17 -4.81
CA SER A 80 16.15 -7.95 -5.11
C SER A 80 14.81 -7.95 -4.39
N ILE A 81 14.12 -9.09 -4.36
CA ILE A 81 12.83 -9.23 -3.67
C ILE A 81 13.00 -8.95 -2.18
N ASN A 82 14.01 -9.54 -1.54
CA ASN A 82 14.26 -9.35 -0.12
C ASN A 82 14.47 -7.87 0.23
N LYS A 83 15.26 -7.16 -0.57
CA LYS A 83 15.48 -5.73 -0.38
C LYS A 83 14.19 -4.93 -0.58
N LYS A 84 13.45 -5.25 -1.62
CA LYS A 84 12.19 -4.58 -1.95
C LYS A 84 11.15 -4.80 -0.85
N MET A 85 11.00 -6.02 -0.36
CA MET A 85 10.04 -6.34 0.69
C MET A 85 10.34 -5.58 1.97
N LYS A 86 11.60 -5.45 2.36
CA LYS A 86 11.97 -4.65 3.53
C LYS A 86 11.57 -3.18 3.37
N LYS A 87 11.81 -2.60 2.21
CA LYS A 87 11.43 -1.21 1.92
C LYS A 87 9.91 -1.04 1.93
N LEU A 88 9.19 -1.98 1.33
CA LEU A 88 7.73 -1.92 1.26
C LEU A 88 7.09 -2.06 2.65
N ILE A 89 7.62 -2.92 3.50
CA ILE A 89 7.12 -3.06 4.87
C ILE A 89 7.30 -1.76 5.66
N LYS A 90 8.47 -1.15 5.56
CA LYS A 90 8.72 0.15 6.20
C LYS A 90 7.76 1.22 5.69
N LEU A 91 7.56 1.26 4.38
CA LEU A 91 6.65 2.23 3.76
C LEU A 91 5.22 2.00 4.23
N PHE A 92 4.79 0.75 4.30
CA PHE A 92 3.45 0.43 4.78
C PHE A 92 3.22 0.94 6.20
N TYR A 93 4.16 0.69 7.12
CA TYR A 93 4.03 1.19 8.49
C TYR A 93 4.01 2.71 8.56
N ASN A 94 4.78 3.38 7.71
CA ASN A 94 4.76 4.84 7.64
C ASN A 94 3.38 5.34 7.19
N ILE A 95 2.82 4.73 6.16
CA ILE A 95 1.47 5.06 5.67
C ILE A 95 0.42 4.78 6.75
N LEU A 96 0.52 3.63 7.42
CA LEU A 96 -0.41 3.25 8.48
C LEU A 96 -0.42 4.28 9.61
N LEU A 97 0.76 4.71 10.07
CA LEU A 97 0.86 5.72 11.12
C LEU A 97 0.22 7.05 10.71
N LYS A 98 0.42 7.46 9.47
CA LYS A 98 -0.18 8.69 8.97
C LYS A 98 -1.70 8.56 8.84
N CYS A 99 -2.20 7.40 8.43
CA CYS A 99 -3.63 7.14 8.36
C CYS A 99 -4.27 7.09 9.75
N GLU A 100 -3.58 6.56 10.76
CA GLU A 100 -4.08 6.56 12.15
C GLU A 100 -4.32 7.96 12.67
N ASN A 101 -3.50 8.92 12.25
CA ASN A 101 -3.60 10.32 12.67
C ASN A 101 -4.37 11.17 11.67
N PHE A 102 -5.09 10.56 10.75
CA PHE A 102 -5.75 11.25 9.64
C PHE A 102 -6.64 12.42 10.09
N GLU A 103 -7.41 12.24 11.16
CA GLU A 103 -8.30 13.29 11.67
C GLU A 103 -7.53 14.47 12.26
N ASN A 104 -6.30 14.25 12.73
CA ASN A 104 -5.45 15.25 13.35
C ASN A 104 -4.40 15.81 12.37
N ILE A 105 -4.28 15.21 11.18
CA ILE A 105 -3.32 15.66 10.18
C ILE A 105 -3.85 16.92 9.50
N LYS A 106 -2.98 17.92 9.37
CA LYS A 106 -3.30 19.12 8.62
C LYS A 106 -3.40 18.81 7.13
N GLU A 107 -4.26 19.53 6.42
CA GLU A 107 -4.43 19.37 4.98
C GLU A 107 -3.10 19.46 4.23
N THR A 108 -2.20 20.34 4.68
CA THR A 108 -0.87 20.48 4.09
C THR A 108 -0.05 19.20 4.20
N GLU A 109 -0.14 18.51 5.35
CA GLU A 109 0.59 17.25 5.56
C GLU A 109 0.05 16.12 4.65
N ILE A 110 -1.27 16.09 4.45
CA ILE A 110 -1.90 15.14 3.53
C ILE A 110 -1.41 15.38 2.11
N LYS A 111 -1.36 16.63 1.68
CA LYS A 111 -0.85 17.00 0.36
C LYS A 111 0.60 16.60 0.18
N VAL A 112 1.43 16.79 1.20
CA VAL A 112 2.84 16.39 1.17
C VAL A 112 2.95 14.87 1.02
N LEU A 113 2.17 14.11 1.79
CA LEU A 113 2.19 12.66 1.71
C LEU A 113 1.83 12.17 0.31
N PHE A 114 0.73 12.66 -0.26
CA PHE A 114 0.31 12.25 -1.60
C PHE A 114 1.33 12.66 -2.66
N LYS A 115 1.92 13.84 -2.51
CA LYS A 115 2.97 14.29 -3.42
C LYS A 115 4.18 13.35 -3.37
N GLU A 116 4.61 12.96 -2.19
CA GLU A 116 5.74 12.05 -2.02
C GLU A 116 5.45 10.67 -2.61
N LEU A 117 4.25 10.16 -2.39
CA LEU A 117 3.88 8.83 -2.86
C LEU A 117 3.65 8.78 -4.38
N PHE A 118 3.01 9.79 -4.97
CA PHE A 118 2.48 9.68 -6.32
C PHE A 118 3.04 10.68 -7.33
N TYR A 119 3.50 11.84 -6.89
CA TYR A 119 3.80 12.93 -7.81
C TYR A 119 5.24 13.41 -7.82
N SER A 120 6.05 13.05 -6.83
CA SER A 120 7.47 13.39 -6.80
C SER A 120 8.29 12.12 -6.72
N ASN A 121 9.50 12.14 -7.28
CA ASN A 121 10.41 11.00 -7.30
C ASN A 121 9.80 9.72 -7.92
N SER A 122 8.77 9.87 -8.76
CA SER A 122 8.12 8.73 -9.38
C SER A 122 9.11 7.89 -10.22
N GLU A 123 10.05 8.53 -10.90
CA GLU A 123 11.07 7.84 -11.67
C GLU A 123 12.00 7.03 -10.77
N GLY A 124 12.44 7.62 -9.67
CA GLY A 124 13.28 6.91 -8.71
C GLY A 124 12.56 5.73 -8.07
N LEU A 125 11.30 5.90 -7.72
CA LEU A 125 10.48 4.83 -7.17
C LEU A 125 10.26 3.72 -8.20
N ASN A 126 10.01 4.09 -9.44
CA ASN A 126 9.83 3.11 -10.52
C ASN A 126 11.11 2.34 -10.80
N ALA A 127 12.25 2.98 -10.73
CA ALA A 127 13.54 2.32 -10.92
C ALA A 127 13.79 1.28 -9.83
N GLU A 128 13.27 1.48 -8.63
CA GLU A 128 13.41 0.53 -7.54
C GLU A 128 12.43 -0.65 -7.65
N LEU A 129 11.36 -0.48 -8.37
CA LEU A 129 10.36 -1.50 -8.62
C LEU A 129 10.58 -2.18 -9.95
#